data_d7e8db5ed371544614dc5bdb52da861a
#
_entry.id   d7e8db5ed371544614dc5bdb52da861a
#
_cell.length_a   1.000
_cell.length_b   1.000
_cell.length_c   1.000
_cell.angle_alpha   90.00
_cell.angle_beta   90.00
_cell.angle_gamma   90.00
#
_symmetry.space_group_name_H-M   'P 1'
#
loop_
_entity.id
_entity.type
_entity.pdbx_description
1 polymer ?
#
loop_
_entity_poly.entity_id
_entity_poly.type
_entity_poly.pdbx_seq_one_letter_code
_entity_poly.pdbx_strand_id
1 'polypeptide(L)'
;WMHSGGLGPIPELNMKKYSYAENQLYMETYTYPMIIDLLQRYHPDIFWWDSENPYEEFAIRCNALITNSSTSIIQNNRLSTLSAYQGDFATPEQAMDENTEYENMELCMTVNSSWGYNKFDSGWKRPEYILWCLLRANKLGGNLLLNIGPDGEGLIPNECQHILETVG
;
A
#
# COMPACT_ATOMS: atom_id res chain seq x y z
N TRP A 1 -10.55 3.22 -4.24
CA TRP A 1 -9.58 4.08 -3.58
C TRP A 1 -10.22 5.42 -3.27
N MET A 2 -10.76 5.58 -2.08
CA MET A 2 -11.24 6.87 -1.61
C MET A 2 -10.65 7.09 -0.22
N HIS A 3 -9.42 7.54 -0.16
CA HIS A 3 -8.96 8.24 1.03
C HIS A 3 -9.45 9.68 0.95
N SER A 4 -10.09 10.11 2.01
CA SER A 4 -10.66 11.43 2.23
C SER A 4 -9.56 12.49 2.37
N GLY A 5 -8.82 12.75 1.30
CA GLY A 5 -7.95 13.91 1.22
C GLY A 5 -8.80 15.17 1.08
N GLY A 6 -9.18 15.81 2.19
CA GLY A 6 -9.55 17.22 2.21
C GLY A 6 -10.87 17.67 1.56
N LEU A 7 -11.66 16.81 1.00
CA LEU A 7 -13.06 17.11 0.69
C LEU A 7 -13.87 16.66 1.90
N GLY A 8 -14.61 17.57 2.51
CA GLY A 8 -15.43 17.35 3.69
C GLY A 8 -16.19 16.03 3.69
N PRO A 9 -16.94 15.67 4.73
CA PRO A 9 -17.47 14.33 4.89
C PRO A 9 -18.16 13.92 3.60
N ILE A 10 -17.54 13.01 2.86
CA ILE A 10 -18.21 12.31 1.77
C ILE A 10 -19.42 11.67 2.44
N PRO A 11 -20.65 11.98 2.00
CA PRO A 11 -21.81 11.29 2.53
C PRO A 11 -21.47 9.82 2.53
N GLU A 12 -21.67 9.13 3.66
CA GLU A 12 -21.37 7.70 3.80
C GLU A 12 -21.78 7.03 2.49
N LEU A 13 -20.80 6.81 1.62
CA LEU A 13 -20.99 5.84 0.57
C LEU A 13 -21.24 4.59 1.38
N ASN A 14 -22.53 4.20 1.42
CA ASN A 14 -22.94 2.90 1.90
C ASN A 14 -22.10 1.91 1.08
N MET A 15 -20.89 1.62 1.57
CA MET A 15 -20.10 0.56 1.01
C MET A 15 -20.93 -0.68 1.28
N LYS A 16 -21.65 -1.08 0.24
CA LYS A 16 -22.47 -2.28 0.28
C LYS A 16 -21.52 -3.37 0.74
N LYS A 17 -21.72 -3.84 1.98
CA LYS A 17 -20.99 -5.00 2.45
C LYS A 17 -21.42 -6.14 1.56
N TYR A 18 -20.54 -6.59 0.69
CA TYR A 18 -20.77 -7.76 -0.12
C TYR A 18 -21.01 -8.95 0.80
N SER A 19 -22.02 -9.75 0.49
CA SER A 19 -22.27 -11.02 1.17
C SER A 19 -21.09 -11.97 0.91
N TYR A 20 -20.96 -12.97 1.75
CA TYR A 20 -19.96 -14.02 1.55
C TYR A 20 -20.03 -14.62 0.13
N ALA A 21 -21.23 -14.93 -0.38
CA ALA A 21 -21.42 -15.51 -1.71
C ALA A 21 -20.98 -14.54 -2.84
N GLU A 22 -21.24 -13.23 -2.69
CA GLU A 22 -20.77 -12.23 -3.66
C GLU A 22 -19.25 -12.11 -3.64
N ASN A 23 -18.63 -12.13 -2.44
CA ASN A 23 -17.18 -12.18 -2.31
C ASN A 23 -16.59 -13.44 -2.90
N GLN A 24 -17.15 -14.60 -2.59
CA GLN A 24 -16.70 -15.88 -3.16
C GLN A 24 -16.73 -15.85 -4.69
N LEU A 25 -17.83 -15.39 -5.28
CA LEU A 25 -17.94 -15.27 -6.73
C LEU A 25 -16.87 -14.36 -7.31
N TYR A 26 -16.62 -13.19 -6.69
CA TYR A 26 -15.59 -12.26 -7.11
C TYR A 26 -14.19 -12.86 -7.01
N MET A 27 -13.88 -13.54 -5.91
CA MET A 27 -12.59 -14.20 -5.72
C MET A 27 -12.35 -15.29 -6.78
N GLU A 28 -13.35 -16.12 -7.04
CA GLU A 28 -13.25 -17.25 -8.00
C GLU A 28 -13.17 -16.79 -9.46
N THR A 29 -13.93 -15.75 -9.82
CA THR A 29 -14.06 -15.33 -11.23
C THR A 29 -13.08 -14.23 -11.62
N TYR A 30 -12.55 -13.48 -10.66
CA TYR A 30 -11.68 -12.35 -10.93
C TYR A 30 -10.33 -12.42 -10.18
N THR A 31 -10.34 -12.44 -8.85
CA THR A 31 -9.10 -12.26 -8.07
C THR A 31 -8.12 -13.42 -8.26
N TYR A 32 -8.55 -14.67 -8.11
CA TYR A 32 -7.65 -15.81 -8.27
C TYR A 32 -7.11 -15.94 -9.70
N PRO A 33 -7.94 -15.84 -10.76
CA PRO A 33 -7.43 -15.81 -12.13
C PRO A 33 -6.43 -14.68 -12.39
N MET A 34 -6.67 -13.49 -11.84
CA MET A 34 -5.77 -12.34 -11.98
C MET A 34 -4.42 -12.59 -11.29
N ILE A 35 -4.41 -13.14 -10.07
CA ILE A 35 -3.17 -13.51 -9.37
C ILE A 35 -2.37 -14.51 -10.20
N ILE A 36 -3.03 -15.56 -10.71
CA ILE A 36 -2.38 -16.58 -11.55
C ILE A 36 -1.79 -15.94 -12.82
N ASP A 37 -2.53 -15.06 -13.48
CA ASP A 37 -2.08 -14.39 -14.70
C ASP A 37 -0.86 -13.49 -14.43
N LEU A 38 -0.86 -12.73 -13.31
CA LEU A 38 0.27 -11.92 -12.90
C LEU A 38 1.52 -12.76 -12.61
N LEU A 39 1.37 -13.85 -11.89
CA LEU A 39 2.47 -14.78 -11.58
C LEU A 39 3.07 -15.39 -12.84
N GLN A 40 2.23 -15.79 -13.80
CA GLN A 40 2.67 -16.43 -15.04
C GLN A 40 3.31 -15.48 -16.04
N ARG A 41 2.83 -14.24 -16.13
CA ARG A 41 3.31 -13.27 -17.13
C ARG A 41 4.50 -12.45 -16.65
N TYR A 42 4.50 -12.06 -15.37
CA TYR A 42 5.44 -11.04 -14.89
C TYR A 42 6.48 -11.58 -13.93
N HIS A 43 6.27 -12.77 -13.36
CA HIS A 43 7.20 -13.39 -12.39
C HIS A 43 7.67 -12.39 -11.32
N PRO A 44 6.74 -11.76 -10.55
CA PRO A 44 7.09 -10.73 -9.61
C PRO A 44 7.95 -11.28 -8.47
N ASP A 45 8.89 -10.48 -7.95
CA ASP A 45 9.64 -10.78 -6.74
C ASP A 45 8.89 -10.35 -5.47
N ILE A 46 8.00 -9.34 -5.61
CA ILE A 46 7.20 -8.80 -4.51
C ILE A 46 5.74 -8.76 -4.93
N PHE A 47 4.87 -9.22 -4.04
CA PHE A 47 3.42 -9.09 -4.18
C PHE A 47 2.89 -8.13 -3.12
N TRP A 48 2.53 -6.93 -3.53
CA TRP A 48 2.09 -5.87 -2.64
C TRP A 48 0.56 -5.79 -2.59
N TRP A 49 -0.03 -6.27 -1.50
CA TRP A 49 -1.47 -6.19 -1.25
C TRP A 49 -1.84 -4.79 -0.80
N ASP A 50 -2.99 -4.31 -1.22
CA ASP A 50 -3.50 -3.00 -0.84
C ASP A 50 -4.99 -2.99 -0.49
N SER A 51 -5.47 -4.12 -0.06
CA SER A 51 -6.82 -4.25 0.51
C SER A 51 -6.90 -5.51 1.35
N GLU A 52 -7.55 -5.37 2.48
CA GLU A 52 -7.79 -6.49 3.39
C GLU A 52 -8.98 -7.32 2.89
N ASN A 53 -8.82 -8.64 2.89
CA ASN A 53 -9.96 -9.52 2.70
C ASN A 53 -10.61 -9.81 4.05
N PRO A 54 -11.92 -9.58 4.22
CA PRO A 54 -12.63 -9.80 5.48
C PRO A 54 -12.85 -11.28 5.80
N TYR A 55 -12.57 -12.18 4.86
CA TYR A 55 -12.76 -13.62 5.01
C TYR A 55 -11.41 -14.34 4.95
N GLU A 56 -11.06 -15.00 6.03
CA GLU A 56 -9.77 -15.65 6.23
C GLU A 56 -9.43 -16.67 5.15
N GLU A 57 -10.39 -17.50 4.76
CA GLU A 57 -10.19 -18.54 3.75
C GLU A 57 -9.78 -18.00 2.37
N PHE A 58 -10.27 -16.80 2.00
CA PHE A 58 -9.88 -16.16 0.75
C PHE A 58 -8.45 -15.62 0.82
N ALA A 59 -8.07 -15.04 1.96
CA ALA A 59 -6.71 -14.60 2.19
C ALA A 59 -5.73 -15.79 2.19
N ILE A 60 -6.07 -16.88 2.87
CA ILE A 60 -5.27 -18.10 2.88
C ILE A 60 -5.08 -18.63 1.45
N ARG A 61 -6.14 -18.65 0.65
CA ARG A 61 -6.05 -19.13 -0.73
C ARG A 61 -5.23 -18.21 -1.63
N CYS A 62 -5.35 -16.89 -1.49
CA CYS A 62 -4.48 -15.94 -2.18
C CYS A 62 -3.00 -16.17 -1.85
N ASN A 63 -2.68 -16.27 -0.56
CA ASN A 63 -1.33 -16.58 -0.10
C ASN A 63 -0.83 -17.91 -0.68
N ALA A 64 -1.66 -18.97 -0.64
CA ALA A 64 -1.30 -20.26 -1.18
C ALA A 64 -1.02 -20.26 -2.69
N LEU A 65 -1.75 -19.46 -3.48
CA LEU A 65 -1.48 -19.32 -4.91
C LEU A 65 -0.08 -18.77 -5.17
N ILE A 66 0.35 -17.79 -4.38
CA ILE A 66 1.67 -17.16 -4.51
C ILE A 66 2.76 -18.10 -4.02
N THR A 67 2.64 -18.62 -2.80
CA THR A 67 3.66 -19.48 -2.18
C THR A 67 3.87 -20.80 -2.91
N ASN A 68 2.81 -21.36 -3.51
CA ASN A 68 2.90 -22.55 -4.37
C ASN A 68 3.54 -22.25 -5.74
N SER A 69 3.47 -21.00 -6.21
CA SER A 69 4.15 -20.59 -7.45
C SER A 69 5.65 -20.43 -7.20
N SER A 70 6.03 -19.75 -6.13
CA SER A 70 7.42 -19.59 -5.69
C SER A 70 7.50 -19.18 -4.23
N THR A 71 8.40 -19.80 -3.48
CA THR A 71 8.68 -19.43 -2.08
C THR A 71 9.61 -18.22 -1.96
N SER A 72 10.15 -17.69 -3.07
CA SER A 72 10.99 -16.50 -3.08
C SER A 72 10.20 -15.20 -3.22
N ILE A 73 8.91 -15.26 -3.56
CA ILE A 73 8.05 -14.08 -3.67
C ILE A 73 7.68 -13.62 -2.26
N ILE A 74 8.11 -12.42 -1.90
CA ILE A 74 7.74 -11.82 -0.62
C ILE A 74 6.43 -11.04 -0.72
N GLN A 75 5.68 -10.97 0.38
CA GLN A 75 4.37 -10.35 0.45
C GLN A 75 4.26 -9.42 1.64
N ASN A 76 3.58 -8.28 1.48
CA ASN A 76 3.30 -7.40 2.61
C ASN A 76 2.17 -7.94 3.51
N ASN A 77 1.95 -7.28 4.65
CA ASN A 77 0.97 -7.68 5.67
C ASN A 77 -0.48 -7.21 5.41
N ARG A 78 -0.79 -6.62 4.24
CA ARG A 78 -2.13 -6.02 3.97
C ARG A 78 -3.16 -6.97 3.37
N LEU A 79 -2.84 -8.26 3.17
CA LEU A 79 -3.81 -9.21 2.63
C LEU A 79 -4.96 -9.50 3.59
N SER A 80 -4.69 -9.51 4.90
CA SER A 80 -5.69 -9.74 5.94
C SER A 80 -5.22 -9.20 7.28
N THR A 81 -6.16 -8.68 8.08
CA THR A 81 -5.93 -8.34 9.50
C THR A 81 -6.02 -9.55 10.43
N LEU A 82 -6.42 -10.70 9.92
CA LEU A 82 -6.60 -11.90 10.70
C LEU A 82 -5.24 -12.55 11.00
N SER A 83 -5.11 -13.15 12.18
CA SER A 83 -3.85 -13.68 12.71
C SER A 83 -3.21 -14.80 11.88
N ALA A 84 -3.94 -15.41 10.96
CA ALA A 84 -3.46 -16.47 10.08
C ALA A 84 -2.52 -15.96 8.96
N TYR A 85 -2.47 -14.64 8.73
CA TYR A 85 -1.60 -14.05 7.72
C TYR A 85 -0.85 -12.84 8.30
N GLN A 86 0.47 -12.88 8.29
CA GLN A 86 1.31 -11.79 8.81
C GLN A 86 2.15 -11.11 7.71
N GLY A 87 2.29 -11.74 6.53
CA GLY A 87 3.20 -11.27 5.48
C GLY A 87 4.68 -11.41 5.85
N ASP A 88 5.54 -11.06 4.92
CA ASP A 88 6.99 -11.09 5.09
C ASP A 88 7.53 -9.72 5.55
N PHE A 89 6.78 -8.65 5.34
CA PHE A 89 7.12 -7.30 5.79
C PHE A 89 5.88 -6.48 6.15
N ALA A 90 6.06 -5.57 7.11
CA ALA A 90 5.03 -4.63 7.54
C ALA A 90 4.98 -3.40 6.63
N THR A 91 3.82 -2.76 6.53
CA THR A 91 3.63 -1.53 5.75
C THR A 91 2.98 -0.43 6.59
N PRO A 92 3.71 0.17 7.55
CA PRO A 92 3.21 1.34 8.25
C PRO A 92 2.90 2.46 7.25
N GLU A 93 1.84 3.23 7.50
CA GLU A 93 1.34 4.23 6.56
C GLU A 93 1.38 5.63 7.15
N GLN A 94 1.90 6.60 6.39
CA GLN A 94 2.01 8.02 6.69
C GLN A 94 2.87 8.38 7.92
N ALA A 95 3.06 7.48 8.86
CA ALA A 95 3.88 7.67 10.05
C ALA A 95 4.43 6.33 10.53
N MET A 96 5.53 6.40 11.26
CA MET A 96 6.06 5.29 12.05
C MET A 96 5.83 5.58 13.53
N ASP A 97 5.37 4.58 14.26
CA ASP A 97 5.41 4.63 15.72
C ASP A 97 6.88 4.51 16.18
N GLU A 98 7.34 5.48 16.96
CA GLU A 98 8.71 5.51 17.47
C GLU A 98 9.05 4.33 18.39
N ASN A 99 8.02 3.74 19.00
CA ASN A 99 8.15 2.65 19.96
C ASN A 99 7.95 1.26 19.33
N THR A 100 7.54 1.19 18.06
CA THR A 100 7.34 -0.10 17.40
C THR A 100 8.64 -0.57 16.75
N GLU A 101 9.04 -1.79 17.07
CA GLU A 101 10.12 -2.49 16.37
C GLU A 101 9.51 -3.27 15.21
N TYR A 102 10.07 -3.07 14.03
CA TYR A 102 9.73 -3.82 12.83
C TYR A 102 10.93 -4.68 12.43
N GLU A 103 10.74 -5.96 12.20
CA GLU A 103 11.82 -6.82 11.69
C GLU A 103 12.12 -6.52 10.21
N ASN A 104 11.06 -6.34 9.42
CA ASN A 104 11.12 -5.90 8.02
C ASN A 104 9.94 -4.96 7.77
N MET A 105 10.18 -3.87 7.07
CA MET A 105 9.11 -2.91 6.81
C MET A 105 9.33 -2.09 5.54
N GLU A 106 8.24 -1.60 4.98
CA GLU A 106 8.23 -0.54 4.00
C GLU A 106 7.27 0.56 4.47
N LEU A 107 7.82 1.71 4.90
CA LEU A 107 6.99 2.87 5.22
C LEU A 107 6.40 3.43 3.93
N CYS A 108 5.07 3.41 3.79
CA CYS A 108 4.43 4.04 2.66
C CYS A 108 3.82 5.38 3.07
N MET A 109 4.17 6.46 2.35
CA MET A 109 3.73 7.80 2.67
C MET A 109 3.67 8.70 1.44
N THR A 110 2.92 9.79 1.55
CA THR A 110 2.81 10.84 0.54
C THR A 110 3.77 11.99 0.81
N VAL A 111 4.15 12.73 -0.22
CA VAL A 111 4.92 14.00 -0.07
C VAL A 111 4.04 15.11 0.51
N ASN A 112 2.73 15.02 0.30
CA ASN A 112 1.69 15.95 0.78
C ASN A 112 0.63 15.19 1.59
N SER A 113 -0.61 15.70 1.62
CA SER A 113 -1.72 15.07 2.34
C SER A 113 -2.57 14.12 1.49
N SER A 114 -2.28 14.00 0.19
CA SER A 114 -3.11 13.25 -0.77
C SER A 114 -2.30 12.17 -1.48
N TRP A 115 -2.89 10.97 -1.68
CA TRP A 115 -2.27 9.90 -2.47
C TRP A 115 -2.29 10.23 -3.97
N GLY A 116 -3.43 10.66 -4.50
CA GLY A 116 -3.54 11.15 -5.87
C GLY A 116 -3.24 12.64 -5.98
N TYR A 117 -3.13 13.13 -7.23
CA TYR A 117 -3.01 14.56 -7.48
C TYR A 117 -4.22 15.34 -6.95
N ASN A 118 -3.95 16.36 -6.17
CA ASN A 118 -4.94 17.31 -5.70
C ASN A 118 -4.35 18.73 -5.78
N LYS A 119 -4.80 19.51 -6.76
CA LYS A 119 -4.29 20.87 -7.01
C LYS A 119 -4.52 21.85 -5.85
N PHE A 120 -5.40 21.52 -4.91
CA PHE A 120 -5.71 22.33 -3.74
C PHE A 120 -4.97 21.86 -2.48
N ASP A 121 -4.20 20.79 -2.57
CA ASP A 121 -3.42 20.29 -1.43
C ASP A 121 -2.19 21.17 -1.21
N SER A 122 -2.15 21.82 -0.06
CA SER A 122 -1.02 22.63 0.40
C SER A 122 -0.28 22.00 1.58
N GLY A 123 -0.65 20.77 1.96
CA GLY A 123 -0.09 20.05 3.11
C GLY A 123 1.26 19.40 2.82
N TRP A 124 2.17 20.11 2.16
CA TRP A 124 3.49 19.60 1.81
C TRP A 124 4.34 19.31 3.05
N LYS A 125 4.88 18.10 3.09
CA LYS A 125 5.80 17.69 4.15
C LYS A 125 7.15 18.39 3.98
N ARG A 126 7.79 18.74 5.10
CA ARG A 126 9.12 19.33 5.05
C ARG A 126 10.16 18.31 4.60
N PRO A 127 11.16 18.71 3.79
CA PRO A 127 12.23 17.81 3.35
C PRO A 127 12.93 17.09 4.50
N GLU A 128 13.16 17.77 5.63
CA GLU A 128 13.82 17.21 6.80
C GLU A 128 13.01 16.07 7.43
N TYR A 129 11.67 16.15 7.38
CA TYR A 129 10.82 15.08 7.88
C TYR A 129 10.88 13.85 6.98
N ILE A 130 10.86 14.04 5.65
CA ILE A 130 11.00 12.95 4.68
C ILE A 130 12.37 12.27 4.81
N LEU A 131 13.44 13.06 4.94
CA LEU A 131 14.79 12.55 5.18
C LEU A 131 14.86 11.76 6.49
N TRP A 132 14.25 12.28 7.57
CA TRP A 132 14.17 11.58 8.83
C TRP A 132 13.45 10.22 8.69
N CYS A 133 12.31 10.19 7.98
CA CYS A 133 11.58 8.96 7.69
C CYS A 133 12.44 7.94 6.92
N LEU A 134 13.15 8.39 5.89
CA LEU A 134 14.06 7.54 5.10
C LEU A 134 15.16 6.94 5.96
N LEU A 135 15.85 7.78 6.74
CA LEU A 135 16.94 7.33 7.62
C LEU A 135 16.44 6.40 8.72
N ARG A 136 15.26 6.70 9.26
CA ARG A 136 14.63 5.85 10.28
C ARG A 136 14.22 4.49 9.71
N ALA A 137 13.57 4.46 8.54
CA ALA A 137 13.22 3.21 7.86
C ALA A 137 14.47 2.37 7.58
N ASN A 138 15.51 2.98 7.03
CA ASN A 138 16.77 2.31 6.76
C ASN A 138 17.44 1.74 8.04
N LYS A 139 17.45 2.51 9.14
CA LYS A 139 17.97 2.05 10.44
C LYS A 139 17.25 0.81 10.96
N LEU A 140 15.96 0.66 10.65
CA LEU A 140 15.13 -0.50 11.03
C LEU A 140 15.19 -1.65 10.00
N GLY A 141 16.10 -1.58 9.03
CA GLY A 141 16.25 -2.59 7.99
C GLY A 141 15.17 -2.54 6.90
N GLY A 142 14.43 -1.43 6.82
CA GLY A 142 13.31 -1.25 5.90
C GLY A 142 13.54 -0.23 4.80
N ASN A 143 12.48 0.03 4.04
CA ASN A 143 12.43 0.97 2.91
C ASN A 143 11.44 2.10 3.14
N LEU A 144 11.60 3.18 2.38
CA LEU A 144 10.61 4.24 2.21
C LEU A 144 9.99 4.17 0.81
N LEU A 145 8.68 3.96 0.74
CA LEU A 145 7.86 4.10 -0.47
C LEU A 145 7.21 5.49 -0.45
N LEU A 146 7.77 6.44 -1.20
CA LEU A 146 7.32 7.82 -1.22
C LEU A 146 6.46 8.10 -2.45
N ASN A 147 5.18 8.39 -2.23
CA ASN A 147 4.23 8.72 -3.29
C ASN A 147 4.32 10.20 -3.68
N ILE A 148 4.41 10.49 -4.97
CA ILE A 148 4.64 11.82 -5.54
C ILE A 148 3.41 12.47 -6.18
N GLY A 149 2.33 11.73 -6.42
CA GLY A 149 1.05 12.24 -6.94
C GLY A 149 1.14 13.06 -8.22
N PRO A 150 1.58 12.50 -9.40
CA PRO A 150 1.63 13.25 -10.65
C PRO A 150 0.26 13.75 -11.08
N ASP A 151 0.21 14.86 -11.81
CA ASP A 151 -1.02 15.41 -12.38
C ASP A 151 -1.57 14.58 -13.55
N GLY A 152 -2.67 15.03 -14.16
CA GLY A 152 -3.31 14.33 -15.29
C GLY A 152 -2.49 14.28 -16.58
N GLU A 153 -1.43 15.06 -16.68
CA GLU A 153 -0.46 15.05 -17.78
C GLU A 153 0.80 14.23 -17.45
N GLY A 154 0.88 13.69 -16.24
CA GLY A 154 2.01 12.92 -15.75
C GLY A 154 3.14 13.79 -15.18
N LEU A 155 2.91 15.07 -14.97
CA LEU A 155 3.91 16.00 -14.44
C LEU A 155 3.94 15.97 -12.91
N ILE A 156 5.15 15.94 -12.37
CA ILE A 156 5.35 16.02 -10.92
C ILE A 156 5.16 17.49 -10.50
N PRO A 157 4.34 17.81 -9.48
CA PRO A 157 4.18 19.16 -8.98
C PRO A 157 5.51 19.81 -8.58
N ASN A 158 5.67 21.11 -8.85
CA ASN A 158 6.92 21.83 -8.61
C ASN A 158 7.38 21.77 -7.14
N GLU A 159 6.43 21.85 -6.21
CA GLU A 159 6.71 21.73 -4.77
C GLU A 159 7.26 20.35 -4.43
N CYS A 160 6.71 19.31 -5.05
CA CYS A 160 7.19 17.95 -4.88
C CYS A 160 8.62 17.80 -5.45
N GLN A 161 8.89 18.34 -6.65
CA GLN A 161 10.23 18.34 -7.25
C GLN A 161 11.24 19.00 -6.33
N HIS A 162 10.93 20.19 -5.81
CA HIS A 162 11.82 20.92 -4.90
C HIS A 162 12.11 20.15 -3.60
N ILE A 163 11.09 19.47 -3.05
CA ILE A 163 11.26 18.60 -1.87
C ILE A 163 12.22 17.45 -2.19
N LEU A 164 12.00 16.77 -3.32
CA LEU A 164 12.82 15.64 -3.73
C LEU A 164 14.28 16.04 -4.00
N GLU A 165 14.50 17.17 -4.68
CA GLU A 165 15.84 17.72 -4.93
C GLU A 165 16.56 18.12 -3.63
N THR A 166 15.81 18.52 -2.59
CA THR A 166 16.38 18.89 -1.29
C THR A 166 16.73 17.65 -0.46
N VAL A 167 15.99 16.55 -0.64
CA VAL A 167 16.22 15.29 0.10
C VAL A 167 17.34 14.46 -0.54
N GLY A 168 17.43 14.45 -1.88
CA GLY A 168 18.42 13.67 -2.66
C GLY A 168 19.73 14.43 -2.85
#